data_d080624b00bdf8704a964241e2ffe346
#
_entry.id   d080624b00bdf8704a964241e2ffe346
#
_cell.length_a   1.000
_cell.length_b   1.000
_cell.length_c   1.000
_cell.angle_alpha   90.00
_cell.angle_beta   90.00
_cell.angle_gamma   90.00
#
_symmetry.space_group_name_H-M   'P 1'
#
loop_
_entity.id
_entity.type
_entity.pdbx_description
1 polymer ?
#
loop_
_entity_poly.entity_id
_entity_poly.type
_entity_poly.pdbx_seq_one_letter_code
_entity_poly.pdbx_strand_id
1 'polypeptide(L)'
;MNLIDCHERRPNNWGNHCGASRVAVAAYLGDTTQLARAAKVFKGYLGDRASYAGFVYGSDLSWQCDPSAPVGINPMNCTIGSSQVGGILPDDQRRAGPFSWPPPKENYVYEGLQGAMAEAVILKRAGYDPFNWENKALLRAFQWLQTQANFLATGDDTWLPHLVNYYYGKGTLPSTVPSRPGKNVGWTDWTLPPR
;
A
#
# COMPACT_ATOMS: atom_id res chain seq x y z
N MET A 1 15.68 2.38 15.67
CA MET A 1 15.34 2.71 14.26
C MET A 1 14.52 3.98 14.28
N ASN A 2 14.92 5.02 13.55
CA ASN A 2 14.15 6.26 13.42
C ASN A 2 13.15 6.16 12.26
N LEU A 3 12.21 7.11 12.14
CA LEU A 3 11.16 7.10 11.10
C LEU A 3 11.73 7.08 9.68
N ILE A 4 12.82 7.82 9.44
CA ILE A 4 13.43 7.90 8.11
C ILE A 4 14.02 6.55 7.72
N ASP A 5 14.83 5.95 8.57
CA ASP A 5 15.47 4.66 8.33
C ASP A 5 14.41 3.53 8.18
N CYS A 6 13.37 3.57 9.00
CA CYS A 6 12.25 2.65 8.90
C CYS A 6 11.55 2.75 7.53
N HIS A 7 11.16 3.96 7.11
CA HIS A 7 10.48 4.20 5.85
C HIS A 7 11.35 3.85 4.64
N GLU A 8 12.64 4.23 4.67
CA GLU A 8 13.53 4.06 3.53
C GLU A 8 14.05 2.62 3.36
N ARG A 9 13.99 1.78 4.39
CA ARG A 9 14.55 0.43 4.35
C ARG A 9 13.52 -0.69 4.35
N ARG A 10 12.28 -0.45 4.75
CA ARG A 10 11.27 -1.49 4.94
C ARG A 10 10.19 -1.43 3.86
N PRO A 11 10.12 -2.41 2.93
CA PRO A 11 9.13 -2.45 1.85
C PRO A 11 7.83 -3.16 2.26
N ASN A 12 7.37 -2.97 3.49
CA ASN A 12 6.26 -3.70 4.09
C ASN A 12 5.44 -2.81 5.04
N ASN A 13 4.49 -3.42 5.78
CA ASN A 13 3.64 -2.75 6.75
C ASN A 13 4.40 -1.77 7.67
N TRP A 14 5.56 -2.17 8.21
CA TRP A 14 6.38 -1.28 9.05
C TRP A 14 6.83 -0.02 8.32
N GLY A 15 7.38 -0.19 7.11
CA GLY A 15 7.83 0.94 6.30
C GLY A 15 6.69 1.90 5.95
N ASN A 16 5.53 1.36 5.58
CA ASN A 16 4.36 2.15 5.22
C ASN A 16 3.80 2.96 6.40
N HIS A 17 3.74 2.38 7.61
CA HIS A 17 3.35 3.14 8.80
C HIS A 17 4.38 4.20 9.20
N CYS A 18 5.68 3.89 9.04
CA CYS A 18 6.74 4.89 9.22
C CYS A 18 6.66 6.01 8.18
N GLY A 19 6.34 5.67 6.92
CA GLY A 19 6.10 6.62 5.84
C GLY A 19 4.94 7.56 6.15
N ALA A 20 3.78 7.02 6.53
CA ALA A 20 2.62 7.80 6.94
C ALA A 20 2.97 8.79 8.07
N SER A 21 3.69 8.32 9.09
CA SER A 21 4.12 9.16 10.22
C SER A 21 5.13 10.23 9.77
N ARG A 22 6.09 9.87 8.90
CA ARG A 22 7.10 10.80 8.36
C ARG A 22 6.46 11.94 7.57
N VAL A 23 5.56 11.61 6.63
CA VAL A 23 4.89 12.63 5.82
C VAL A 23 3.95 13.50 6.66
N ALA A 24 3.32 12.94 7.71
CA ALA A 24 2.51 13.72 8.63
C ALA A 24 3.33 14.77 9.39
N VAL A 25 4.48 14.38 9.94
CA VAL A 25 5.40 15.28 10.62
C VAL A 25 5.96 16.33 9.66
N ALA A 26 6.41 15.91 8.47
CA ALA A 26 6.96 16.83 7.48
C ALA A 26 5.90 17.85 7.00
N ALA A 27 4.67 17.42 6.78
CA ALA A 27 3.56 18.30 6.40
C ALA A 27 3.23 19.30 7.52
N TYR A 28 3.18 18.84 8.77
CA TYR A 28 2.91 19.70 9.92
C TYR A 28 3.98 20.78 10.11
N LEU A 29 5.27 20.44 9.92
CA LEU A 29 6.39 21.35 10.04
C LEU A 29 6.62 22.22 8.78
N GLY A 30 5.92 21.98 7.68
CA GLY A 30 6.15 22.65 6.40
C GLY A 30 7.48 22.24 5.76
N ASP A 31 8.06 21.08 6.11
CA ASP A 31 9.34 20.60 5.56
C ASP A 31 9.13 19.98 4.18
N THR A 32 9.18 20.83 3.16
CA THR A 32 9.01 20.43 1.75
C THR A 32 10.14 19.51 1.26
N THR A 33 11.33 19.57 1.85
CA THR A 33 12.46 18.70 1.51
C THR A 33 12.17 17.26 1.94
N GLN A 34 11.72 17.09 3.19
CA GLN A 34 11.33 15.76 3.68
C GLN A 34 10.08 15.21 2.98
N LEU A 35 9.10 16.05 2.66
CA LEU A 35 7.95 15.66 1.86
C LEU A 35 8.36 15.15 0.48
N ALA A 36 9.22 15.89 -0.23
CA ALA A 36 9.71 15.48 -1.54
C ALA A 36 10.53 14.17 -1.48
N ARG A 37 11.36 14.01 -0.45
CA ARG A 37 12.12 12.76 -0.24
C ARG A 37 11.19 11.58 0.04
N ALA A 38 10.22 11.75 0.94
CA ALA A 38 9.24 10.71 1.27
C ALA A 38 8.41 10.31 0.04
N ALA A 39 7.97 11.28 -0.76
CA ALA A 39 7.24 11.02 -2.00
C ALA A 39 8.04 10.14 -2.98
N LYS A 40 9.37 10.36 -3.11
CA LYS A 40 10.24 9.50 -3.94
C LYS A 40 10.32 8.08 -3.37
N VAL A 41 10.47 7.93 -2.06
CA VAL A 41 10.49 6.62 -1.39
C VAL A 41 9.17 5.88 -1.63
N PHE A 42 8.05 6.57 -1.43
CA PHE A 42 6.73 6.00 -1.67
C PHE A 42 6.51 5.58 -3.13
N LYS A 43 6.95 6.39 -4.11
CA LYS A 43 6.94 5.99 -5.52
C LYS A 43 7.73 4.70 -5.76
N GLY A 44 8.91 4.58 -5.16
CA GLY A 44 9.71 3.35 -5.22
C GLY A 44 8.98 2.14 -4.64
N TYR A 45 8.28 2.33 -3.52
CA TYR A 45 7.43 1.29 -2.93
C TYR A 45 6.32 0.85 -3.89
N LEU A 46 5.68 1.79 -4.57
CA LEU A 46 4.62 1.50 -5.54
C LEU A 46 5.12 0.83 -6.84
N GLY A 47 6.45 0.81 -7.08
CA GLY A 47 7.05 0.14 -8.24
C GLY A 47 8.04 0.97 -9.06
N ASP A 48 8.11 2.30 -8.86
CA ASP A 48 9.06 3.18 -9.57
C ASP A 48 10.46 3.10 -8.96
N ARG A 49 11.20 2.05 -9.31
CA ARG A 49 12.57 1.84 -8.84
C ARG A 49 13.56 2.94 -9.27
N ALA A 50 13.25 3.70 -10.32
CA ALA A 50 14.07 4.84 -10.72
C ALA A 50 13.96 6.00 -9.72
N SER A 51 12.79 6.19 -9.11
CA SER A 51 12.60 7.14 -8.02
C SER A 51 13.28 6.69 -6.73
N TYR A 52 13.16 5.39 -6.39
CA TYR A 52 13.79 4.83 -5.19
C TYR A 52 13.89 3.29 -5.24
N ALA A 53 15.07 2.75 -4.88
CA ALA A 53 15.36 1.32 -4.84
C ALA A 53 16.18 0.90 -3.60
N GLY A 54 16.14 1.69 -2.52
CA GLY A 54 16.96 1.47 -1.31
C GLY A 54 16.35 0.51 -0.27
N PHE A 55 15.25 -0.15 -0.60
CA PHE A 55 14.59 -1.10 0.31
C PHE A 55 15.42 -2.37 0.54
N VAL A 56 15.29 -2.94 1.74
CA VAL A 56 15.87 -4.23 2.13
C VAL A 56 14.74 -5.23 2.26
N TYR A 57 14.61 -6.08 1.27
CA TYR A 57 13.59 -7.12 1.22
C TYR A 57 13.99 -8.33 2.08
N GLY A 58 13.02 -9.14 2.48
CA GLY A 58 13.27 -10.42 3.12
C GLY A 58 13.94 -11.43 2.17
N SER A 59 14.45 -12.52 2.71
CA SER A 59 15.17 -13.56 1.94
C SER A 59 14.27 -14.34 0.97
N ASP A 60 12.98 -14.46 1.29
CA ASP A 60 12.00 -15.08 0.39
C ASP A 60 11.44 -14.04 -0.57
N LEU A 61 11.84 -14.15 -1.84
CA LEU A 61 11.41 -13.30 -2.95
C LEU A 61 10.44 -14.02 -3.90
N SER A 62 9.91 -15.18 -3.50
CA SER A 62 9.06 -16.01 -4.36
C SER A 62 7.74 -15.33 -4.78
N TRP A 63 7.28 -14.31 -4.05
CA TRP A 63 6.12 -13.50 -4.38
C TRP A 63 6.42 -12.31 -5.28
N GLN A 64 7.71 -12.01 -5.54
CA GLN A 64 8.12 -10.93 -6.43
C GLN A 64 7.92 -11.31 -7.89
N CYS A 65 7.48 -10.36 -8.70
CA CYS A 65 7.40 -10.50 -10.15
C CYS A 65 8.79 -10.76 -10.75
N ASP A 66 9.75 -9.95 -10.32
CA ASP A 66 11.14 -10.08 -10.67
C ASP A 66 11.99 -10.08 -9.39
N PRO A 67 12.46 -11.24 -8.92
CA PRO A 67 13.33 -11.31 -7.75
C PRO A 67 14.63 -10.52 -7.85
N SER A 68 15.12 -10.23 -9.06
CA SER A 68 16.33 -9.42 -9.27
C SER A 68 16.05 -7.91 -9.16
N ALA A 69 14.79 -7.52 -9.29
CA ALA A 69 14.34 -6.13 -9.23
C ALA A 69 13.10 -5.97 -8.32
N PRO A 70 13.19 -6.35 -7.03
CA PRO A 70 12.04 -6.41 -6.15
C PRO A 70 11.39 -5.04 -5.92
N VAL A 71 10.08 -5.04 -5.69
CA VAL A 71 9.23 -3.86 -5.46
C VAL A 71 8.29 -4.07 -4.28
N GLY A 72 7.71 -2.99 -3.73
CA GLY A 72 6.75 -3.09 -2.64
C GLY A 72 5.36 -3.54 -3.12
N ILE A 73 4.94 -3.14 -4.33
CA ILE A 73 3.71 -3.61 -4.97
C ILE A 73 4.06 -4.12 -6.38
N ASN A 74 3.72 -5.38 -6.68
CA ASN A 74 3.99 -5.96 -7.99
C ASN A 74 3.34 -5.15 -9.13
N PRO A 75 4.05 -4.96 -10.27
CA PRO A 75 3.57 -4.17 -11.39
C PRO A 75 2.35 -4.81 -12.07
N MET A 76 1.66 -4.02 -12.87
CA MET A 76 0.52 -4.47 -13.68
C MET A 76 0.96 -5.59 -14.65
N ASN A 77 0.07 -6.56 -14.87
CA ASN A 77 0.30 -7.71 -15.75
C ASN A 77 1.42 -8.67 -15.32
N CYS A 78 1.88 -8.57 -14.08
CA CYS A 78 2.84 -9.50 -13.53
C CYS A 78 2.23 -10.89 -13.32
N THR A 79 2.95 -11.93 -13.71
CA THR A 79 2.57 -13.33 -13.47
C THR A 79 3.75 -14.11 -12.86
N ILE A 80 3.41 -15.09 -12.01
CA ILE A 80 4.35 -16.14 -11.57
C ILE A 80 3.75 -17.46 -12.07
N GLY A 81 4.42 -18.09 -13.04
CA GLY A 81 3.80 -19.16 -13.82
C GLY A 81 2.54 -18.65 -14.53
N SER A 82 1.40 -19.30 -14.31
CA SER A 82 0.09 -18.88 -14.85
C SER A 82 -0.71 -17.96 -13.90
N SER A 83 -0.21 -17.70 -12.70
CA SER A 83 -0.94 -16.96 -11.67
C SER A 83 -0.74 -15.46 -11.80
N GLN A 84 -1.83 -14.69 -11.79
CA GLN A 84 -1.80 -13.23 -11.84
C GLN A 84 -1.42 -12.67 -10.47
N VAL A 85 -0.25 -12.03 -10.37
CA VAL A 85 0.29 -11.48 -9.12
C VAL A 85 0.50 -9.97 -9.16
N GLY A 86 0.01 -9.30 -10.20
CA GLY A 86 0.03 -7.85 -10.32
C GLY A 86 -0.85 -7.19 -9.26
N GLY A 87 -0.24 -6.40 -8.37
CA GLY A 87 -0.91 -5.78 -7.23
C GLY A 87 -0.60 -6.43 -5.88
N ILE A 88 0.01 -7.61 -5.84
CA ILE A 88 0.47 -8.20 -4.57
C ILE A 88 1.47 -7.26 -3.86
N LEU A 89 1.44 -7.27 -2.52
CA LEU A 89 2.48 -6.74 -1.64
C LEU A 89 3.42 -7.89 -1.25
N PRO A 90 4.52 -8.14 -2.00
CA PRO A 90 5.28 -9.38 -1.84
C PRO A 90 5.92 -9.56 -0.46
N ASP A 91 6.46 -8.47 0.14
CA ASP A 91 7.16 -8.58 1.41
C ASP A 91 6.22 -8.78 2.60
N ASP A 92 4.96 -8.36 2.50
CA ASP A 92 3.91 -8.68 3.47
C ASP A 92 3.33 -10.08 3.21
N GLN A 93 3.01 -10.42 1.95
CA GLN A 93 2.40 -11.70 1.58
C GLN A 93 3.30 -12.91 1.92
N ARG A 94 4.62 -12.79 1.80
CA ARG A 94 5.57 -13.87 2.16
C ARG A 94 5.51 -14.29 3.64
N ARG A 95 4.83 -13.51 4.50
CA ARG A 95 4.60 -13.89 5.91
C ARG A 95 3.74 -15.14 6.04
N ALA A 96 2.91 -15.42 5.06
CA ALA A 96 2.15 -16.67 4.96
C ALA A 96 2.97 -17.85 4.40
N GLY A 97 4.25 -17.63 4.05
CA GLY A 97 5.15 -18.62 3.48
C GLY A 97 5.51 -18.36 2.02
N PRO A 98 6.27 -19.28 1.39
CA PRO A 98 6.65 -19.20 0.00
C PRO A 98 5.44 -19.14 -0.94
N PHE A 99 5.69 -18.71 -2.19
CA PHE A 99 4.63 -18.61 -3.20
C PHE A 99 3.81 -19.90 -3.31
N SER A 100 2.51 -19.75 -3.20
CA SER A 100 1.53 -20.83 -3.40
C SER A 100 0.24 -20.29 -4.02
N TRP A 101 -0.46 -21.14 -4.76
CA TRP A 101 -1.72 -20.75 -5.40
C TRP A 101 -2.81 -21.80 -5.18
N PRO A 102 -4.04 -21.45 -4.78
CA PRO A 102 -4.50 -20.06 -4.52
C PRO A 102 -3.76 -19.39 -3.36
N PRO A 103 -3.67 -18.04 -3.35
CA PRO A 103 -2.88 -17.34 -2.34
C PRO A 103 -3.51 -17.50 -0.95
N PRO A 104 -2.69 -17.74 0.09
CA PRO A 104 -3.18 -17.73 1.47
C PRO A 104 -3.57 -16.29 1.86
N LYS A 105 -4.58 -16.18 2.72
CA LYS A 105 -5.01 -14.91 3.32
C LYS A 105 -3.99 -14.48 4.36
N GLU A 106 -3.36 -13.32 4.15
CA GLU A 106 -2.31 -12.79 5.00
C GLU A 106 -2.68 -11.37 5.47
N ASN A 107 -2.92 -11.21 6.78
CA ASN A 107 -3.36 -9.92 7.35
C ASN A 107 -2.32 -8.80 7.21
N TYR A 108 -1.03 -9.11 7.20
CA TYR A 108 0.01 -8.08 7.02
C TYR A 108 -0.13 -7.30 5.72
N VAL A 109 -0.78 -7.86 4.69
CA VAL A 109 -1.08 -7.14 3.45
C VAL A 109 -2.02 -5.97 3.71
N TYR A 110 -3.09 -6.17 4.50
CA TYR A 110 -3.97 -5.07 4.90
C TYR A 110 -3.27 -4.08 5.82
N GLU A 111 -2.46 -4.55 6.75
CA GLU A 111 -1.63 -3.68 7.61
C GLU A 111 -0.72 -2.77 6.76
N GLY A 112 -0.10 -3.33 5.72
CA GLY A 112 0.70 -2.56 4.77
C GLY A 112 -0.12 -1.51 4.03
N LEU A 113 -1.32 -1.88 3.58
CA LEU A 113 -2.24 -0.96 2.90
C LEU A 113 -2.80 0.13 3.82
N GLN A 114 -3.00 -0.14 5.12
CA GLN A 114 -3.40 0.89 6.08
C GLN A 114 -2.36 2.03 6.12
N GLY A 115 -1.08 1.69 6.26
CA GLY A 115 0.01 2.66 6.25
C GLY A 115 0.14 3.38 4.91
N ALA A 116 0.16 2.62 3.79
CA ALA A 116 0.30 3.17 2.45
C ALA A 116 -0.84 4.13 2.06
N MET A 117 -2.08 3.81 2.42
CA MET A 117 -3.23 4.69 2.16
C MET A 117 -3.18 5.96 2.99
N ALA A 118 -2.77 5.88 4.26
CA ALA A 118 -2.58 7.06 5.11
C ALA A 118 -1.49 7.98 4.55
N GLU A 119 -0.34 7.42 4.12
CA GLU A 119 0.72 8.16 3.46
C GLU A 119 0.22 8.83 2.18
N ALA A 120 -0.49 8.08 1.32
CA ALA A 120 -1.04 8.60 0.08
C ALA A 120 -2.00 9.78 0.30
N VAL A 121 -2.88 9.71 1.32
CA VAL A 121 -3.80 10.81 1.65
C VAL A 121 -3.04 12.07 2.03
N ILE A 122 -2.01 11.96 2.85
CA ILE A 122 -1.23 13.12 3.30
C ILE A 122 -0.44 13.71 2.12
N LEU A 123 0.21 12.87 1.32
CA LEU A 123 0.90 13.31 0.09
C LEU A 123 -0.07 13.99 -0.90
N LYS A 124 -1.29 13.46 -1.06
CA LYS A 124 -2.31 14.10 -1.92
C LYS A 124 -2.68 15.50 -1.42
N ARG A 125 -2.84 15.68 -0.12
CA ARG A 125 -3.08 17.00 0.50
C ARG A 125 -1.89 17.94 0.35
N ALA A 126 -0.67 17.41 0.28
CA ALA A 126 0.56 18.16 0.02
C ALA A 126 0.80 18.47 -1.47
N GLY A 127 -0.15 18.16 -2.36
CA GLY A 127 -0.10 18.52 -3.78
C GLY A 127 0.47 17.44 -4.71
N TYR A 128 0.80 16.25 -4.20
CA TYR A 128 1.20 15.11 -5.01
C TYR A 128 -0.01 14.35 -5.55
N ASP A 129 0.21 13.36 -6.44
CA ASP A 129 -0.87 12.54 -7.02
C ASP A 129 -0.65 11.02 -6.84
N PRO A 130 -0.44 10.53 -5.60
CA PRO A 130 -0.05 9.15 -5.32
C PRO A 130 -1.07 8.11 -5.75
N PHE A 131 -2.35 8.48 -5.85
CA PHE A 131 -3.41 7.58 -6.28
C PHE A 131 -3.33 7.19 -7.77
N ASN A 132 -2.64 7.99 -8.60
CA ASN A 132 -2.42 7.69 -10.01
C ASN A 132 -1.02 7.14 -10.32
N TRP A 133 -0.11 7.11 -9.34
CA TRP A 133 1.24 6.59 -9.57
C TRP A 133 1.23 5.10 -9.92
N GLU A 134 2.21 4.71 -10.75
CA GLU A 134 2.47 3.32 -11.14
C GLU A 134 1.22 2.57 -11.62
N ASN A 135 0.47 3.21 -12.52
CA ASN A 135 -0.80 2.67 -13.04
C ASN A 135 -1.79 2.34 -11.92
N LYS A 136 -1.95 3.27 -10.97
CA LYS A 136 -2.84 3.13 -9.82
C LYS A 136 -2.49 1.90 -8.97
N ALA A 137 -1.21 1.79 -8.56
CA ALA A 137 -0.69 0.63 -7.82
C ALA A 137 -1.52 0.30 -6.58
N LEU A 138 -1.94 1.31 -5.80
CA LEU A 138 -2.79 1.10 -4.62
C LEU A 138 -4.13 0.46 -5.00
N LEU A 139 -4.80 0.95 -6.04
CA LEU A 139 -6.06 0.35 -6.51
C LEU A 139 -5.88 -1.10 -6.94
N ARG A 140 -4.80 -1.40 -7.68
CA ARG A 140 -4.50 -2.77 -8.11
C ARG A 140 -4.31 -3.72 -6.93
N ALA A 141 -3.67 -3.24 -5.84
CA ALA A 141 -3.49 -4.06 -4.65
C ALA A 141 -4.83 -4.46 -4.02
N PHE A 142 -5.76 -3.53 -3.88
CA PHE A 142 -7.10 -3.84 -3.37
C PHE A 142 -7.89 -4.74 -4.33
N GLN A 143 -7.83 -4.48 -5.64
CA GLN A 143 -8.49 -5.31 -6.64
C GLN A 143 -7.96 -6.74 -6.62
N TRP A 144 -6.63 -6.91 -6.49
CA TRP A 144 -6.03 -8.23 -6.39
C TRP A 144 -6.52 -8.99 -5.14
N LEU A 145 -6.57 -8.34 -3.98
CA LEU A 145 -7.08 -8.94 -2.75
C LEU A 145 -8.52 -9.44 -2.90
N GLN A 146 -9.35 -8.70 -3.60
CA GLN A 146 -10.75 -9.08 -3.80
C GLN A 146 -10.95 -10.16 -4.85
N THR A 147 -10.26 -10.05 -6.00
CA THR A 147 -10.54 -10.90 -7.16
C THR A 147 -9.69 -12.16 -7.19
N GLN A 148 -8.43 -12.10 -6.78
CA GLN A 148 -7.51 -13.23 -6.83
C GLN A 148 -7.37 -13.93 -5.47
N ALA A 149 -7.21 -13.17 -4.41
CA ALA A 149 -7.08 -13.73 -3.06
C ALA A 149 -8.43 -14.04 -2.39
N ASN A 150 -9.55 -13.53 -2.93
CA ASN A 150 -10.86 -13.60 -2.28
C ASN A 150 -10.79 -13.21 -0.80
N PHE A 151 -10.11 -12.11 -0.53
CA PHE A 151 -9.82 -11.61 0.81
C PHE A 151 -10.34 -10.18 0.95
N LEU A 152 -11.57 -10.06 1.46
CA LEU A 152 -12.22 -8.78 1.69
C LEU A 152 -11.72 -8.16 3.01
N ALA A 153 -11.76 -6.82 3.08
CA ALA A 153 -11.47 -6.07 4.30
C ALA A 153 -12.46 -6.44 5.42
N THR A 154 -11.94 -6.74 6.61
CA THR A 154 -12.72 -7.07 7.80
C THR A 154 -12.16 -6.33 9.02
N GLY A 155 -12.93 -6.27 10.11
CA GLY A 155 -12.44 -5.67 11.36
C GLY A 155 -11.98 -4.23 11.20
N ASP A 156 -10.76 -3.96 11.61
CA ASP A 156 -10.12 -2.64 11.54
C ASP A 156 -9.60 -2.26 10.14
N ASP A 157 -9.76 -3.12 9.14
CA ASP A 157 -9.47 -2.80 7.75
C ASP A 157 -10.68 -2.19 7.01
N THR A 158 -11.88 -2.24 7.60
CA THR A 158 -13.14 -1.86 6.92
C THR A 158 -13.24 -0.38 6.55
N TRP A 159 -12.37 0.49 7.04
CA TRP A 159 -12.28 1.89 6.63
C TRP A 159 -11.62 2.08 5.26
N LEU A 160 -10.77 1.14 4.82
CA LEU A 160 -10.00 1.22 3.58
C LEU A 160 -10.87 1.26 2.31
N PRO A 161 -11.89 0.38 2.12
CA PRO A 161 -12.76 0.43 0.96
C PRO A 161 -13.48 1.77 0.77
N HIS A 162 -13.87 2.45 1.85
CA HIS A 162 -14.47 3.78 1.77
C HIS A 162 -13.50 4.81 1.20
N LEU A 163 -12.23 4.76 1.63
CA LEU A 163 -11.17 5.63 1.13
C LEU A 163 -10.87 5.36 -0.36
N VAL A 164 -10.80 4.08 -0.75
CA VAL A 164 -10.63 3.70 -2.16
C VAL A 164 -11.80 4.22 -2.99
N ASN A 165 -13.04 4.03 -2.55
CA ASN A 165 -14.23 4.51 -3.25
C ASN A 165 -14.27 6.04 -3.34
N TYR A 166 -13.74 6.76 -2.35
CA TYR A 166 -13.63 8.21 -2.40
C TYR A 166 -12.65 8.71 -3.49
N TYR A 167 -11.48 8.08 -3.62
CA TYR A 167 -10.46 8.52 -4.56
C TYR A 167 -10.59 7.95 -5.97
N TYR A 168 -11.14 6.76 -6.12
CA TYR A 168 -11.23 6.06 -7.41
C TYR A 168 -12.67 5.96 -7.98
N GLY A 169 -13.66 6.37 -7.22
CA GLY A 169 -15.06 6.37 -7.61
C GLY A 169 -15.94 5.40 -6.82
N LYS A 170 -17.20 5.79 -6.66
CA LYS A 170 -18.20 5.02 -5.91
C LYS A 170 -18.34 3.60 -6.48
N GLY A 171 -18.36 2.61 -5.60
CA GLY A 171 -18.58 1.20 -5.98
C GLY A 171 -17.35 0.50 -6.54
N THR A 172 -16.16 1.14 -6.53
CA THR A 172 -14.90 0.50 -6.94
C THR A 172 -14.59 -0.73 -6.09
N LEU A 173 -14.85 -0.65 -4.78
CA LEU A 173 -14.75 -1.78 -3.85
C LEU A 173 -16.04 -1.94 -3.04
N PRO A 174 -16.40 -3.19 -2.65
CA PRO A 174 -17.41 -3.42 -1.62
C PRO A 174 -17.01 -2.74 -0.31
N SER A 175 -17.92 -2.04 0.32
CA SER A 175 -17.70 -1.38 1.61
C SER A 175 -18.85 -1.66 2.56
N THR A 176 -18.54 -1.79 3.84
CA THR A 176 -19.52 -2.03 4.91
C THR A 176 -19.65 -0.82 5.81
N VAL A 177 -20.87 -0.53 6.26
CA VAL A 177 -21.16 0.53 7.22
C VAL A 177 -21.80 -0.08 8.48
N PRO A 178 -21.41 0.37 9.70
CA PRO A 178 -20.35 1.33 9.94
C PRO A 178 -18.95 0.72 9.73
N SER A 179 -17.99 1.54 9.29
CA SER A 179 -16.59 1.15 9.27
C SER A 179 -16.00 1.15 10.68
N ARG A 180 -14.94 0.35 10.90
CA ARG A 180 -14.18 0.38 12.14
C ARG A 180 -12.93 1.26 11.98
N PRO A 181 -12.47 1.95 13.06
CA PRO A 181 -11.18 2.63 13.04
C PRO A 181 -10.05 1.63 12.82
N GLY A 182 -9.12 1.98 11.93
CA GLY A 182 -7.85 1.29 11.78
C GLY A 182 -6.75 1.96 12.61
N LYS A 183 -5.50 1.64 12.31
CA LYS A 183 -4.34 2.15 13.06
C LYS A 183 -4.09 3.65 12.85
N ASN A 184 -4.44 4.19 11.71
CA ASN A 184 -4.12 5.57 11.34
C ASN A 184 -5.37 6.45 11.09
N VAL A 185 -6.47 5.84 10.65
CA VAL A 185 -7.68 6.54 10.19
C VAL A 185 -8.92 5.77 10.62
N GLY A 186 -10.05 6.45 10.77
CA GLY A 186 -11.33 5.85 11.05
C GLY A 186 -12.50 6.68 10.56
N TRP A 187 -13.72 6.16 10.73
CA TRP A 187 -14.98 6.82 10.38
C TRP A 187 -15.08 7.29 8.92
N THR A 188 -14.43 6.58 8.01
CA THR A 188 -14.35 6.94 6.60
C THR A 188 -15.66 6.73 5.86
N ASP A 189 -16.57 5.92 6.40
CA ASP A 189 -17.92 5.69 5.91
C ASP A 189 -18.77 6.97 5.86
N TRP A 190 -18.54 7.92 6.77
CA TRP A 190 -19.26 9.20 6.80
C TRP A 190 -18.36 10.43 6.65
N THR A 191 -17.07 10.34 6.96
CA THR A 191 -16.13 11.47 6.76
C THR A 191 -15.64 11.61 5.31
N LEU A 192 -15.73 10.53 4.52
CA LEU A 192 -15.34 10.47 3.12
C LEU A 192 -16.44 9.82 2.28
N PRO A 193 -17.60 10.49 2.12
CA PRO A 193 -18.69 9.94 1.31
C PRO A 193 -18.22 9.74 -0.12
N PRO A 194 -18.64 8.67 -0.82
CA PRO A 194 -18.29 8.43 -2.21
C PRO A 194 -18.74 9.59 -3.09
N ARG A 195 -17.87 10.07 -3.94
CA ARG A 195 -18.16 11.11 -4.93
C ARG A 195 -18.85 10.55 -6.15
#